data_2e2fe338ba1ccfb11d77bc28c4868617
#
_entry.id   2e2fe338ba1ccfb11d77bc28c4868617
#
_cell.length_a   1.000
_cell.length_b   1.000
_cell.length_c   1.000
_cell.angle_alpha   90.00
_cell.angle_beta   90.00
_cell.angle_gamma   90.00
#
_symmetry.space_group_name_H-M   'P 1'
#
loop_
_entity.id
_entity.type
_entity.pdbx_description
1 polymer ?
#
loop_
_entity_poly.entity_id
_entity_poly.type
_entity_poly.pdbx_seq_one_letter_code
_entity_poly.pdbx_strand_id
1 'polypeptide(L)'
;PKEFDEFCEMYKEIRLPFWMQTRPETINNENIKKLAEVGLHRISFGVEHGNEEFRAKVLDRRWKNKDIIERLKIPHKYGLSFSVNNITGFPTETKKLAFDTIELNRQIDADNANIYTFVPFHGTPLRRMCEDLGLIKPETITKCLVEKSVLNMSQYPAHEIEEIKKCFALYVKFPKNRWKEIERAEKNDKEGNRIYEELKVEYLEKYMPKPDANPHGGLEDFKKVENPNYSIDIPGEARPGSKDDLNYH
;
A
#
# COMPACT_ATOMS: atom_id res chain seq x y z
N PRO A 1 4.89 8.47 23.84
CA PRO A 1 3.69 8.69 24.65
C PRO A 1 3.52 7.51 25.59
N LYS A 2 2.94 7.77 26.78
CA LYS A 2 2.79 6.77 27.85
C LYS A 2 2.10 5.48 27.37
N GLU A 3 1.03 5.62 26.60
CA GLU A 3 0.28 4.48 26.03
C GLU A 3 1.12 3.60 25.09
N PHE A 4 2.08 4.18 24.38
CA PHE A 4 2.98 3.43 23.50
C PHE A 4 3.94 2.55 24.32
N ASP A 5 4.51 3.10 25.39
CA ASP A 5 5.40 2.35 26.27
C ASP A 5 4.63 1.25 27.03
N GLU A 6 3.43 1.55 27.50
CA GLU A 6 2.52 0.57 28.11
C GLU A 6 2.18 -0.57 27.13
N PHE A 7 1.87 -0.25 25.87
CA PHE A 7 1.66 -1.26 24.85
C PHE A 7 2.89 -2.17 24.68
N CYS A 8 4.08 -1.60 24.55
CA CYS A 8 5.30 -2.39 24.38
C CYS A 8 5.57 -3.29 25.59
N GLU A 9 5.37 -2.81 26.82
CA GLU A 9 5.55 -3.63 28.02
C GLU A 9 4.56 -4.79 28.08
N MET A 10 3.28 -4.53 27.82
CA MET A 10 2.26 -5.60 27.79
C MET A 10 2.55 -6.61 26.68
N TYR A 11 2.96 -6.15 25.50
CA TYR A 11 3.14 -7.04 24.35
C TYR A 11 4.37 -7.94 24.46
N LYS A 12 5.35 -7.60 25.33
CA LYS A 12 6.49 -8.47 25.65
C LYS A 12 6.06 -9.82 26.21
N GLU A 13 4.93 -9.88 26.92
CA GLU A 13 4.38 -11.12 27.47
C GLU A 13 3.67 -11.95 26.40
N ILE A 14 3.07 -11.29 25.40
CA ILE A 14 2.29 -11.94 24.33
C ILE A 14 3.21 -12.58 23.29
N ARG A 15 4.24 -11.87 22.85
CA ARG A 15 5.29 -12.29 21.89
C ARG A 15 4.79 -12.86 20.56
N LEU A 16 3.59 -12.48 20.11
CA LEU A 16 3.10 -12.85 18.79
C LEU A 16 3.64 -11.86 17.75
N PRO A 17 4.08 -12.33 16.58
CA PRO A 17 4.37 -11.43 15.48
C PRO A 17 3.15 -10.61 15.13
N PHE A 18 3.34 -9.32 14.88
CA PHE A 18 2.24 -8.45 14.47
C PHE A 18 2.64 -7.53 13.34
N TRP A 19 1.64 -7.06 12.66
CA TRP A 19 1.74 -6.11 11.57
C TRP A 19 1.02 -4.83 11.94
N MET A 20 1.57 -3.67 11.53
CA MET A 20 0.91 -2.39 11.78
C MET A 20 0.79 -1.55 10.51
N GLN A 21 -0.20 -0.67 10.50
CA GLN A 21 -0.33 0.40 9.52
C GLN A 21 -0.12 1.75 10.19
N THR A 22 0.64 2.62 9.53
CA THR A 22 0.88 3.96 10.06
C THR A 22 1.29 4.93 8.95
N ARG A 23 1.67 6.15 9.34
CA ARG A 23 2.21 7.16 8.45
C ARG A 23 3.71 7.32 8.67
N PRO A 24 4.50 7.74 7.65
CA PRO A 24 5.94 7.99 7.82
C PRO A 24 6.26 8.97 8.95
N GLU A 25 5.36 9.93 9.21
CA GLU A 25 5.53 10.97 10.23
C GLU A 25 5.58 10.43 11.66
N THR A 26 4.98 9.28 11.90
CA THR A 26 4.79 8.74 13.26
C THR A 26 5.97 7.91 13.74
N ILE A 27 6.89 7.54 12.84
CA ILE A 27 8.01 6.66 13.20
C ILE A 27 9.31 7.43 13.45
N ASN A 28 10.10 6.89 14.35
CA ASN A 28 11.48 7.26 14.60
C ASN A 28 12.30 6.03 15.01
N ASN A 29 13.62 6.16 15.14
CA ASN A 29 14.49 5.04 15.48
C ASN A 29 14.11 4.36 16.80
N GLU A 30 13.76 5.15 17.82
CA GLU A 30 13.43 4.63 19.15
C GLU A 30 12.15 3.78 19.12
N ASN A 31 11.07 4.34 18.51
CA ASN A 31 9.79 3.65 18.46
C ASN A 31 9.87 2.36 17.63
N ILE A 32 10.53 2.40 16.47
CA ILE A 32 10.67 1.20 15.61
C ILE A 32 11.53 0.15 16.30
N LYS A 33 12.59 0.54 17.01
CA LYS A 33 13.39 -0.39 17.81
C LYS A 33 12.54 -1.11 18.85
N LYS A 34 11.80 -0.36 19.68
CA LYS A 34 10.91 -0.93 20.72
C LYS A 34 9.87 -1.89 20.13
N LEU A 35 9.25 -1.51 19.00
CA LEU A 35 8.25 -2.38 18.34
C LEU A 35 8.89 -3.65 17.76
N ALA A 36 10.08 -3.57 17.18
CA ALA A 36 10.80 -4.74 16.67
C ALA A 36 11.14 -5.72 17.82
N GLU A 37 11.56 -5.19 18.98
CA GLU A 37 11.89 -5.99 20.17
C GLU A 37 10.67 -6.76 20.75
N VAL A 38 9.45 -6.28 20.49
CA VAL A 38 8.21 -6.91 21.00
C VAL A 38 7.45 -7.70 19.93
N GLY A 39 8.01 -7.88 18.71
CA GLY A 39 7.45 -8.76 17.70
C GLY A 39 6.84 -8.07 16.49
N LEU A 40 7.07 -6.75 16.28
CA LEU A 40 6.69 -6.13 15.02
C LEU A 40 7.41 -6.83 13.88
N HIS A 41 6.65 -7.33 12.91
CA HIS A 41 7.16 -8.10 11.78
C HIS A 41 7.13 -7.32 10.46
N ARG A 42 6.07 -6.53 10.24
CA ARG A 42 5.87 -5.78 8.99
C ARG A 42 5.16 -4.48 9.24
N ILE A 43 5.44 -3.49 8.38
CA ILE A 43 4.79 -2.18 8.44
C ILE A 43 4.17 -1.84 7.07
N SER A 44 2.99 -1.24 7.08
CA SER A 44 2.39 -0.63 5.90
C SER A 44 2.27 0.88 6.09
N PHE A 45 2.85 1.66 5.18
CA PHE A 45 2.85 3.12 5.27
C PHE A 45 1.90 3.76 4.26
N GLY A 46 1.00 4.63 4.75
CA GLY A 46 0.20 5.48 3.89
C GLY A 46 1.00 6.73 3.49
N VAL A 47 1.57 6.75 2.28
CA VAL A 47 2.22 7.92 1.67
C VAL A 47 1.23 8.72 0.84
N GLU A 48 0.31 8.04 0.22
CA GLU A 48 -0.83 8.47 -0.57
C GLU A 48 -0.47 9.12 -1.90
N HIS A 49 0.40 10.14 -1.95
CA HIS A 49 0.71 10.86 -3.17
C HIS A 49 2.14 11.44 -3.16
N GLY A 50 2.81 11.46 -4.32
CA GLY A 50 4.20 11.86 -4.44
C GLY A 50 4.46 13.35 -4.60
N ASN A 51 3.49 14.12 -5.13
CA ASN A 51 3.66 15.56 -5.27
C ASN A 51 3.41 16.28 -3.95
N GLU A 52 4.40 17.01 -3.43
CA GLU A 52 4.33 17.69 -2.12
C GLU A 52 3.24 18.76 -2.07
N GLU A 53 3.12 19.55 -3.12
CA GLU A 53 2.14 20.64 -3.18
C GLU A 53 0.72 20.09 -3.27
N PHE A 54 0.49 19.09 -4.14
CA PHE A 54 -0.79 18.41 -4.26
C PHE A 54 -1.17 17.74 -2.94
N ARG A 55 -0.24 17.01 -2.33
CA ARG A 55 -0.46 16.34 -1.04
C ARG A 55 -0.82 17.32 0.07
N ALA A 56 -0.14 18.47 0.12
CA ALA A 56 -0.43 19.51 1.11
C ALA A 56 -1.79 20.18 0.89
N LYS A 57 -2.14 20.49 -0.37
CA LYS A 57 -3.39 21.21 -0.71
C LYS A 57 -4.63 20.32 -0.66
N VAL A 58 -4.52 19.09 -1.18
CA VAL A 58 -5.66 18.19 -1.38
C VAL A 58 -5.86 17.25 -0.22
N LEU A 59 -4.77 16.75 0.39
CA LEU A 59 -4.80 15.76 1.45
C LEU A 59 -4.51 16.34 2.84
N ASP A 60 -4.19 17.63 2.92
CA ASP A 60 -3.71 18.32 4.14
C ASP A 60 -2.53 17.60 4.82
N ARG A 61 -1.63 17.02 4.01
CA ARG A 61 -0.42 16.35 4.45
C ARG A 61 0.81 17.12 3.98
N ARG A 62 1.50 17.80 4.91
CA ARG A 62 2.52 18.82 4.62
C ARG A 62 3.97 18.34 4.73
N TRP A 63 4.19 17.05 4.89
CA TRP A 63 5.52 16.48 4.98
C TRP A 63 6.27 16.56 3.64
N LYS A 64 7.58 16.82 3.75
CA LYS A 64 8.47 16.88 2.59
C LYS A 64 8.87 15.48 2.15
N ASN A 65 9.02 15.27 0.85
CA ASN A 65 9.45 13.98 0.30
C ASN A 65 10.81 13.56 0.87
N LYS A 66 11.73 14.50 1.06
CA LYS A 66 13.02 14.24 1.70
C LYS A 66 12.85 13.58 3.07
N ASP A 67 11.97 14.11 3.89
CA ASP A 67 11.75 13.60 5.26
C ASP A 67 11.08 12.23 5.24
N ILE A 68 10.14 12.01 4.30
CA ILE A 68 9.51 10.70 4.09
C ILE A 68 10.56 9.66 3.71
N ILE A 69 11.41 9.97 2.72
CA ILE A 69 12.46 9.05 2.25
C ILE A 69 13.42 8.69 3.40
N GLU A 70 13.89 9.69 4.16
CA GLU A 70 14.82 9.43 5.26
C GLU A 70 14.18 8.61 6.38
N ARG A 71 12.92 8.86 6.70
CA ARG A 71 12.24 8.08 7.74
C ARG A 71 11.97 6.64 7.32
N LEU A 72 11.62 6.43 6.06
CA LEU A 72 11.33 5.08 5.55
C LEU A 72 12.60 4.20 5.37
N LYS A 73 13.79 4.74 5.61
CA LYS A 73 15.02 3.93 5.80
C LYS A 73 15.10 3.27 7.18
N ILE A 74 14.31 3.72 8.16
CA ILE A 74 14.40 3.24 9.54
C ILE A 74 13.99 1.76 9.68
N PRO A 75 12.87 1.28 9.11
CA PRO A 75 12.45 -0.12 9.26
C PRO A 75 13.55 -1.12 8.86
N HIS A 76 14.20 -0.93 7.72
CA HIS A 76 15.25 -1.83 7.25
C HIS A 76 16.45 -1.91 8.19
N LYS A 77 16.76 -0.87 8.99
CA LYS A 77 17.83 -0.92 10.00
C LYS A 77 17.56 -1.96 11.10
N TYR A 78 16.29 -2.31 11.29
CA TYR A 78 15.84 -3.29 12.28
C TYR A 78 15.34 -4.59 11.63
N GLY A 79 15.68 -4.82 10.35
CA GLY A 79 15.30 -6.02 9.62
C GLY A 79 13.80 -6.15 9.33
N LEU A 80 13.06 -5.03 9.41
CA LEU A 80 11.62 -5.00 9.17
C LEU A 80 11.32 -4.74 7.70
N SER A 81 10.52 -5.60 7.08
CA SER A 81 9.95 -5.36 5.77
C SER A 81 8.82 -4.35 5.84
N PHE A 82 8.66 -3.54 4.78
CA PHE A 82 7.56 -2.62 4.71
C PHE A 82 6.97 -2.44 3.32
N SER A 83 5.70 -2.08 3.27
CA SER A 83 5.01 -1.67 2.06
C SER A 83 4.59 -0.20 2.13
N VAL A 84 4.46 0.41 0.95
CA VAL A 84 3.93 1.78 0.80
C VAL A 84 2.61 1.72 0.05
N ASN A 85 1.59 2.37 0.59
CA ASN A 85 0.30 2.53 -0.03
C ASN A 85 0.15 3.95 -0.59
N ASN A 86 -0.27 4.02 -1.84
CA ASN A 86 -0.52 5.23 -2.59
C ASN A 86 -1.94 5.22 -3.16
N ILE A 87 -2.43 6.38 -3.53
CA ILE A 87 -3.75 6.55 -4.14
C ILE A 87 -3.58 7.41 -5.40
N THR A 88 -4.30 7.06 -6.46
CA THR A 88 -4.39 7.84 -7.70
C THR A 88 -5.84 8.04 -8.11
N GLY A 89 -6.10 9.01 -8.98
CA GLY A 89 -7.45 9.38 -9.42
C GLY A 89 -8.15 10.34 -8.47
N PHE A 90 -7.40 11.11 -7.68
CA PHE A 90 -7.96 12.20 -6.86
C PHE A 90 -8.63 13.27 -7.73
N PRO A 91 -9.65 13.99 -7.21
CA PRO A 91 -10.17 15.17 -7.89
C PRO A 91 -9.02 16.15 -8.16
N THR A 92 -8.99 16.72 -9.36
CA THR A 92 -7.95 17.66 -9.86
C THR A 92 -6.57 17.05 -10.14
N GLU A 93 -6.35 15.78 -9.91
CA GLU A 93 -5.11 15.09 -10.29
C GLU A 93 -4.94 15.05 -11.82
N THR A 94 -3.70 14.92 -12.25
CA THR A 94 -3.32 14.70 -13.65
C THR A 94 -2.40 13.49 -13.76
N LYS A 95 -2.29 12.89 -14.95
CA LYS A 95 -1.33 11.79 -15.19
C LYS A 95 0.10 12.18 -14.79
N LYS A 96 0.50 13.43 -15.03
CA LYS A 96 1.82 13.96 -14.60
C LYS A 96 2.01 13.86 -13.08
N LEU A 97 1.00 14.24 -12.30
CA LEU A 97 1.05 14.17 -10.84
C LEU A 97 1.10 12.71 -10.34
N ALA A 98 0.45 11.78 -11.03
CA ALA A 98 0.57 10.35 -10.73
C ALA A 98 2.02 9.85 -10.95
N PHE A 99 2.73 10.37 -11.97
CA PHE A 99 4.15 10.07 -12.17
C PHE A 99 5.04 10.64 -11.05
N ASP A 100 4.70 11.75 -10.41
CA ASP A 100 5.41 12.23 -9.21
C ASP A 100 5.30 11.21 -8.07
N THR A 101 4.18 10.48 -7.98
CA THR A 101 4.01 9.39 -7.02
C THR A 101 4.91 8.21 -7.36
N ILE A 102 5.03 7.84 -8.63
CA ILE A 102 5.98 6.82 -9.09
C ILE A 102 7.41 7.23 -8.72
N GLU A 103 7.83 8.46 -9.03
CA GLU A 103 9.18 8.94 -8.75
C GLU A 103 9.51 8.98 -7.25
N LEU A 104 8.57 9.32 -6.40
CA LEU A 104 8.75 9.23 -4.95
C LEU A 104 8.96 7.77 -4.50
N ASN A 105 8.14 6.85 -4.98
CA ASN A 105 8.25 5.43 -4.63
C ASN A 105 9.55 4.80 -5.11
N ARG A 106 10.12 5.26 -6.23
CA ARG A 106 11.45 4.84 -6.71
C ARG A 106 12.57 5.23 -5.76
N GLN A 107 12.41 6.33 -5.01
CA GLN A 107 13.40 6.84 -4.04
C GLN A 107 13.24 6.20 -2.65
N ILE A 108 12.04 5.75 -2.30
CA ILE A 108 11.75 5.13 -1.01
C ILE A 108 12.35 3.72 -0.91
N ASP A 109 12.42 2.98 -2.02
CA ASP A 109 12.89 1.58 -2.08
C ASP A 109 12.18 0.64 -1.10
N ALA A 110 10.86 0.72 -1.07
CA ALA A 110 10.03 -0.20 -0.29
C ALA A 110 10.09 -1.63 -0.85
N ASP A 111 9.89 -2.62 0.02
CA ASP A 111 9.77 -4.03 -0.40
C ASP A 111 8.57 -4.22 -1.33
N ASN A 112 7.46 -3.50 -1.06
CA ASN A 112 6.30 -3.47 -1.94
C ASN A 112 5.70 -2.06 -2.02
N ALA A 113 5.29 -1.66 -3.22
CA ALA A 113 4.61 -0.39 -3.48
C ALA A 113 3.23 -0.65 -4.12
N ASN A 114 2.19 -0.32 -3.38
CA ASN A 114 0.80 -0.47 -3.81
C ASN A 114 0.22 0.87 -4.26
N ILE A 115 -0.73 0.81 -5.19
CA ILE A 115 -1.54 1.96 -5.57
C ILE A 115 -3.01 1.56 -5.68
N TYR A 116 -3.87 2.39 -5.14
CA TYR A 116 -5.32 2.20 -5.11
C TYR A 116 -6.03 3.33 -5.84
N THR A 117 -7.23 3.08 -6.31
CA THR A 117 -8.08 4.11 -6.89
C THR A 117 -8.69 4.96 -5.77
N PHE A 118 -8.71 6.28 -5.97
CA PHE A 118 -9.41 7.18 -5.05
C PHE A 118 -10.90 6.85 -4.99
N VAL A 119 -11.43 6.78 -3.77
CA VAL A 119 -12.85 6.55 -3.50
C VAL A 119 -13.39 7.71 -2.68
N PRO A 120 -14.38 8.46 -3.20
CA PRO A 120 -14.99 9.60 -2.51
C PRO A 120 -15.97 9.12 -1.42
N PHE A 121 -15.46 8.71 -0.26
CA PHE A 121 -16.27 8.24 0.86
C PHE A 121 -17.20 9.31 1.39
N HIS A 122 -18.44 8.93 1.73
CA HIS A 122 -19.43 9.81 2.31
C HIS A 122 -18.91 10.53 3.58
N GLY A 123 -19.27 11.80 3.71
CA GLY A 123 -18.89 12.63 4.85
C GLY A 123 -17.48 13.24 4.78
N THR A 124 -16.65 12.87 3.77
CA THR A 124 -15.28 13.40 3.63
C THR A 124 -15.25 14.73 2.87
N PRO A 125 -14.27 15.63 3.19
CA PRO A 125 -14.07 16.85 2.41
C PRO A 125 -13.80 16.60 0.93
N LEU A 126 -13.06 15.54 0.58
CA LEU A 126 -12.77 15.18 -0.81
C LEU A 126 -14.00 14.75 -1.58
N ARG A 127 -14.96 14.09 -0.92
CA ARG A 127 -16.25 13.80 -1.56
C ARG A 127 -17.02 15.08 -1.88
N ARG A 128 -17.09 16.03 -0.95
CA ARG A 128 -17.71 17.34 -1.21
C ARG A 128 -17.06 18.06 -2.38
N MET A 129 -15.72 18.04 -2.44
CA MET A 129 -14.99 18.58 -3.59
C MET A 129 -15.39 17.91 -4.91
N CYS A 130 -15.59 16.59 -4.93
CA CYS A 130 -16.06 15.88 -6.13
C CYS A 130 -17.48 16.29 -6.53
N GLU A 131 -18.36 16.51 -5.58
CA GLU A 131 -19.75 16.98 -5.79
C GLU A 131 -19.74 18.42 -6.32
N ASP A 132 -18.98 19.32 -5.69
CA ASP A 132 -18.84 20.72 -6.09
C ASP A 132 -18.25 20.89 -7.51
N LEU A 133 -17.34 19.99 -7.89
CA LEU A 133 -16.77 19.93 -9.24
C LEU A 133 -17.65 19.21 -10.27
N GLY A 134 -18.81 18.68 -9.86
CA GLY A 134 -19.72 17.94 -10.72
C GLY A 134 -19.16 16.60 -11.22
N LEU A 135 -18.16 16.04 -10.54
CA LEU A 135 -17.54 14.76 -10.88
C LEU A 135 -18.37 13.55 -10.46
N ILE A 136 -19.19 13.73 -9.42
CA ILE A 136 -20.16 12.75 -8.94
C ILE A 136 -21.43 13.47 -8.51
N LYS A 137 -22.53 12.71 -8.41
CA LYS A 137 -23.79 13.20 -7.84
C LYS A 137 -23.87 12.87 -6.34
N PRO A 138 -24.64 13.63 -5.54
CA PRO A 138 -24.79 13.36 -4.09
C PRO A 138 -25.25 11.93 -3.77
N GLU A 139 -26.10 11.34 -4.62
CA GLU A 139 -26.61 9.98 -4.49
C GLU A 139 -25.64 8.89 -4.99
N THR A 140 -24.47 9.25 -5.53
CA THR A 140 -23.48 8.28 -6.03
C THR A 140 -23.00 7.38 -4.90
N ILE A 141 -23.23 6.08 -5.02
CA ILE A 141 -22.71 5.07 -4.11
C ILE A 141 -21.28 4.74 -4.51
N THR A 142 -20.36 4.84 -3.56
CA THR A 142 -18.96 4.48 -3.76
C THR A 142 -18.77 2.98 -3.68
N LYS A 143 -17.87 2.49 -4.53
CA LYS A 143 -17.50 1.08 -4.61
C LYS A 143 -16.21 0.80 -3.81
N CYS A 144 -15.67 -0.41 -3.95
CA CYS A 144 -14.44 -0.81 -3.28
C CYS A 144 -13.21 -0.13 -3.88
N LEU A 145 -12.15 0.06 -3.08
CA LEU A 145 -10.86 0.66 -3.46
C LEU A 145 -10.14 -0.03 -4.64
N VAL A 146 -10.45 -1.30 -4.88
CA VAL A 146 -9.83 -2.08 -5.96
C VAL A 146 -10.59 -1.99 -7.28
N GLU A 147 -11.79 -1.40 -7.27
CA GLU A 147 -12.58 -1.23 -8.48
C GLU A 147 -12.11 -0.04 -9.32
N LYS A 148 -12.71 0.11 -10.51
CA LYS A 148 -12.42 1.23 -11.40
C LYS A 148 -12.84 2.55 -10.78
N SER A 149 -12.11 3.62 -11.14
CA SER A 149 -12.45 4.98 -10.72
C SER A 149 -13.89 5.32 -11.05
N VAL A 150 -14.61 5.87 -10.08
CA VAL A 150 -15.93 6.47 -10.29
C VAL A 150 -15.82 7.89 -10.87
N LEU A 151 -14.62 8.50 -10.83
CA LEU A 151 -14.34 9.80 -11.41
C LEU A 151 -13.87 9.64 -12.85
N ASN A 152 -14.47 10.41 -13.75
CA ASN A 152 -14.02 10.51 -15.14
C ASN A 152 -13.69 11.96 -15.44
N MET A 153 -12.46 12.34 -15.17
CA MET A 153 -11.94 13.70 -15.30
C MET A 153 -11.34 13.92 -16.69
N SER A 154 -11.59 15.07 -17.31
CA SER A 154 -11.03 15.37 -18.63
C SER A 154 -9.51 15.42 -18.66
N GLN A 155 -8.87 15.90 -17.59
CA GLN A 155 -7.41 16.00 -17.46
C GLN A 155 -6.73 14.69 -17.02
N TYR A 156 -7.51 13.71 -16.52
CA TYR A 156 -7.05 12.39 -16.11
C TYR A 156 -8.21 11.39 -16.20
N PRO A 157 -8.51 10.90 -17.41
CA PRO A 157 -9.64 10.01 -17.64
C PRO A 157 -9.55 8.69 -16.88
N ALA A 158 -10.67 8.10 -16.55
CA ALA A 158 -10.75 6.86 -15.78
C ALA A 158 -9.91 5.72 -16.39
N HIS A 159 -9.83 5.60 -17.72
CA HIS A 159 -9.00 4.58 -18.35
C HIS A 159 -7.50 4.80 -18.12
N GLU A 160 -7.01 6.06 -18.11
CA GLU A 160 -5.61 6.35 -17.79
C GLU A 160 -5.27 6.08 -16.32
N ILE A 161 -6.24 6.29 -15.40
CA ILE A 161 -6.09 5.92 -13.99
C ILE A 161 -5.87 4.40 -13.87
N GLU A 162 -6.67 3.60 -14.58
CA GLU A 162 -6.53 2.15 -14.58
C GLU A 162 -5.23 1.67 -15.27
N GLU A 163 -4.80 2.35 -16.32
CA GLU A 163 -3.53 2.09 -17.00
C GLU A 163 -2.34 2.29 -16.04
N ILE A 164 -2.29 3.42 -15.34
CA ILE A 164 -1.26 3.70 -14.33
C ILE A 164 -1.33 2.69 -13.18
N LYS A 165 -2.52 2.39 -12.67
CA LYS A 165 -2.70 1.41 -11.61
C LYS A 165 -2.16 0.03 -12.00
N LYS A 166 -2.45 -0.44 -13.23
CA LYS A 166 -1.98 -1.70 -13.79
C LYS A 166 -0.45 -1.78 -13.80
N CYS A 167 0.22 -0.70 -14.22
CA CYS A 167 1.67 -0.71 -14.46
C CYS A 167 2.49 -0.04 -13.35
N PHE A 168 1.89 0.43 -12.26
CA PHE A 168 2.54 1.20 -11.22
C PHE A 168 3.82 0.54 -10.67
N ALA A 169 3.73 -0.72 -10.24
CA ALA A 169 4.87 -1.46 -9.69
C ALA A 169 6.00 -1.64 -10.71
N LEU A 170 5.65 -1.80 -11.99
CA LEU A 170 6.63 -1.88 -13.07
C LEU A 170 7.38 -0.56 -13.23
N TYR A 171 6.68 0.58 -13.26
CA TYR A 171 7.31 1.90 -13.31
C TYR A 171 8.19 2.18 -12.11
N VAL A 172 7.80 1.73 -10.93
CA VAL A 172 8.58 1.91 -9.70
C VAL A 172 9.88 1.12 -9.74
N LYS A 173 9.87 -0.14 -10.16
CA LYS A 173 11.02 -1.03 -10.03
C LYS A 173 11.89 -1.12 -11.29
N PHE A 174 11.31 -1.00 -12.47
CA PHE A 174 12.11 -1.10 -13.70
C PHE A 174 12.91 0.18 -14.00
N PRO A 175 14.07 0.08 -14.66
CA PRO A 175 14.84 1.24 -15.05
C PRO A 175 14.11 2.08 -16.11
N LYS A 176 14.35 3.38 -16.12
CA LYS A 176 13.63 4.34 -16.99
C LYS A 176 13.77 4.07 -18.50
N ASN A 177 14.83 3.43 -18.94
CA ASN A 177 15.00 3.03 -20.33
C ASN A 177 13.99 1.97 -20.80
N ARG A 178 13.31 1.28 -19.84
CA ARG A 178 12.22 0.32 -20.11
C ARG A 178 10.82 0.99 -20.10
N TRP A 179 10.71 2.26 -19.76
CA TRP A 179 9.41 2.92 -19.60
C TRP A 179 8.57 2.96 -20.87
N LYS A 180 9.18 3.07 -22.06
CA LYS A 180 8.43 2.99 -23.33
C LYS A 180 7.73 1.64 -23.52
N GLU A 181 8.35 0.56 -23.06
CA GLU A 181 7.76 -0.78 -23.06
C GLU A 181 6.61 -0.87 -22.05
N ILE A 182 6.77 -0.29 -20.85
CA ILE A 182 5.73 -0.24 -19.84
C ILE A 182 4.56 0.63 -20.31
N GLU A 183 4.82 1.76 -20.96
CA GLU A 183 3.79 2.61 -21.57
C GLU A 183 2.98 1.84 -22.63
N ARG A 184 3.63 0.95 -23.40
CA ARG A 184 2.91 0.07 -24.33
C ARG A 184 2.09 -0.98 -23.56
N ALA A 185 2.60 -1.50 -22.45
CA ALA A 185 1.90 -2.45 -21.56
C ALA A 185 0.69 -1.84 -20.84
N GLU A 186 0.62 -0.50 -20.67
CA GLU A 186 -0.55 0.18 -20.11
C GLU A 186 -1.83 -0.13 -20.92
N LYS A 187 -1.71 -0.28 -22.22
CA LYS A 187 -2.86 -0.40 -23.12
C LYS A 187 -3.58 -1.74 -22.94
N ASN A 188 -4.90 -1.67 -22.82
CA ASN A 188 -5.77 -2.83 -22.64
C ASN A 188 -6.17 -3.47 -23.98
N ASP A 189 -5.19 -3.66 -24.87
CA ASP A 189 -5.32 -4.44 -26.10
C ASP A 189 -4.49 -5.73 -26.03
N LYS A 190 -4.61 -6.57 -27.04
CA LYS A 190 -3.94 -7.89 -27.09
C LYS A 190 -2.42 -7.78 -26.89
N GLU A 191 -1.78 -6.82 -27.56
CA GLU A 191 -0.33 -6.66 -27.51
C GLU A 191 0.12 -6.04 -26.17
N GLY A 192 -0.58 -5.00 -25.68
CA GLY A 192 -0.31 -4.40 -24.37
C GLY A 192 -0.43 -5.40 -23.23
N ASN A 193 -1.46 -6.25 -23.27
CA ASN A 193 -1.63 -7.28 -22.25
C ASN A 193 -0.55 -8.36 -22.34
N ARG A 194 -0.10 -8.73 -23.55
CA ARG A 194 1.02 -9.67 -23.73
C ARG A 194 2.30 -9.13 -23.09
N ILE A 195 2.67 -7.89 -23.42
CA ILE A 195 3.86 -7.22 -22.86
C ILE A 195 3.73 -7.09 -21.33
N TYR A 196 2.55 -6.74 -20.82
CA TYR A 196 2.32 -6.64 -19.38
C TYR A 196 2.57 -7.97 -18.66
N GLU A 197 2.07 -9.09 -19.18
CA GLU A 197 2.30 -10.40 -18.56
C GLU A 197 3.79 -10.81 -18.60
N GLU A 198 4.52 -10.49 -19.66
CA GLU A 198 5.97 -10.71 -19.74
C GLU A 198 6.74 -9.89 -18.70
N LEU A 199 6.43 -8.58 -18.60
CA LEU A 199 7.04 -7.70 -17.60
C LEU A 199 6.67 -8.10 -16.17
N LYS A 200 5.46 -8.60 -15.94
CA LYS A 200 5.00 -9.08 -14.64
C LYS A 200 5.76 -10.33 -14.19
N VAL A 201 6.02 -11.27 -15.10
CA VAL A 201 6.87 -12.44 -14.79
C VAL A 201 8.27 -11.98 -14.38
N GLU A 202 8.89 -11.12 -15.17
CA GLU A 202 10.21 -10.56 -14.84
C GLU A 202 10.20 -9.79 -13.50
N TYR A 203 9.14 -9.04 -13.21
CA TYR A 203 8.97 -8.33 -11.95
C TYR A 203 8.92 -9.29 -10.76
N LEU A 204 8.14 -10.36 -10.87
CA LEU A 204 8.00 -11.36 -9.80
C LEU A 204 9.33 -12.08 -9.54
N GLU A 205 10.11 -12.35 -10.58
CA GLU A 205 11.39 -13.05 -10.46
C GLU A 205 12.51 -12.18 -9.89
N LYS A 206 12.57 -10.90 -10.28
CA LYS A 206 13.71 -10.03 -9.98
C LYS A 206 13.52 -9.07 -8.83
N TYR A 207 12.27 -8.61 -8.62
CA TYR A 207 11.98 -7.49 -7.72
C TYR A 207 11.03 -7.82 -6.57
N MET A 208 10.24 -8.89 -6.70
CA MET A 208 9.47 -9.32 -5.53
C MET A 208 10.40 -9.99 -4.52
N PRO A 209 10.29 -9.60 -3.23
CA PRO A 209 10.92 -10.39 -2.19
C PRO A 209 10.47 -11.83 -2.36
N LYS A 210 11.42 -12.76 -2.40
CA LYS A 210 11.04 -14.17 -2.29
C LYS A 210 10.16 -14.28 -1.05
N PRO A 211 9.01 -14.98 -1.12
CA PRO A 211 8.23 -15.22 0.08
C PRO A 211 9.22 -15.69 1.15
N ASP A 212 9.31 -14.96 2.24
CA ASP A 212 9.98 -15.53 3.40
C ASP A 212 9.41 -16.94 3.56
N ALA A 213 10.26 -17.93 3.72
CA ALA A 213 9.82 -19.31 3.98
C ALA A 213 8.82 -19.32 5.16
N ASN A 214 8.63 -18.16 5.78
CA ASN A 214 7.78 -17.92 6.92
C ASN A 214 7.25 -16.48 6.98
N PRO A 215 6.30 -16.06 6.09
CA PRO A 215 5.78 -14.69 6.06
C PRO A 215 5.02 -14.26 7.35
N HIS A 216 4.85 -15.17 8.30
CA HIS A 216 4.16 -14.93 9.56
C HIS A 216 4.97 -15.35 10.79
N GLY A 217 6.34 -15.50 10.65
CA GLY A 217 7.08 -16.30 11.61
C GLY A 217 6.39 -17.65 11.64
N GLY A 218 6.93 -18.77 11.19
CA GLY A 218 6.13 -19.95 10.82
C GLY A 218 5.13 -20.36 11.85
N LEU A 219 4.10 -21.04 11.41
CA LEU A 219 3.23 -21.82 12.31
C LEU A 219 4.03 -22.59 13.37
N GLU A 220 5.29 -22.91 13.09
CA GLU A 220 6.22 -23.52 14.03
C GLU A 220 6.70 -22.57 15.13
N ASP A 221 6.86 -21.27 14.84
CA ASP A 221 7.18 -20.27 15.87
C ASP A 221 5.97 -19.94 16.74
N PHE A 222 4.76 -19.98 16.18
CA PHE A 222 3.52 -19.92 16.95
C PHE A 222 3.33 -21.13 17.86
N LYS A 223 3.74 -22.32 17.44
CA LYS A 223 3.69 -23.54 18.28
C LYS A 223 4.65 -23.50 19.46
N LYS A 224 5.67 -22.63 19.42
CA LYS A 224 6.63 -22.44 20.53
C LYS A 224 6.16 -21.44 21.59
N VAL A 225 5.07 -20.70 21.34
CA VAL A 225 4.46 -19.80 22.31
C VAL A 225 3.54 -20.64 23.19
N GLU A 226 4.09 -21.25 24.22
CA GLU A 226 3.30 -21.86 25.30
C GLU A 226 2.61 -20.76 26.12
N ASN A 227 1.49 -20.25 25.62
CA ASN A 227 0.57 -19.47 26.45
C ASN A 227 -0.65 -20.34 26.80
N PRO A 228 -0.75 -20.86 28.02
CA PRO A 228 -1.84 -21.75 28.42
C PRO A 228 -3.24 -21.12 28.38
N ASN A 229 -3.31 -19.79 28.21
CA ASN A 229 -4.57 -19.04 28.13
C ASN A 229 -4.97 -18.66 26.71
N TYR A 230 -4.23 -19.08 25.68
CA TYR A 230 -4.49 -18.73 24.30
C TYR A 230 -4.59 -19.97 23.42
N SER A 231 -5.81 -20.36 23.05
CA SER A 231 -6.03 -21.33 21.98
C SER A 231 -6.04 -20.56 20.64
N ILE A 232 -5.01 -20.73 19.84
CA ILE A 232 -5.01 -20.19 18.47
C ILE A 232 -5.74 -21.19 17.59
N ASP A 233 -6.91 -20.82 17.08
CA ASP A 233 -7.47 -21.47 15.89
C ASP A 233 -6.51 -21.20 14.72
N ILE A 234 -5.71 -22.18 14.35
CA ILE A 234 -4.73 -22.08 13.27
C ILE A 234 -5.51 -21.88 11.95
N PRO A 235 -5.33 -20.76 11.22
CA PRO A 235 -5.92 -20.63 9.90
C PRO A 235 -5.36 -21.72 8.97
N GLY A 236 -6.19 -22.63 8.51
CA GLY A 236 -5.79 -23.76 7.65
C GLY A 236 -6.30 -25.11 8.10
N GLU A 237 -6.66 -25.29 9.36
CA GLU A 237 -7.52 -26.39 9.73
C GLU A 237 -8.97 -25.98 9.47
N ALA A 238 -9.50 -26.47 8.34
CA ALA A 238 -10.87 -26.20 7.95
C ALA A 238 -11.81 -26.60 9.08
N ARG A 239 -12.53 -25.64 9.66
CA ARG A 239 -13.68 -25.97 10.51
C ARG A 239 -14.62 -26.83 9.70
N PRO A 240 -15.14 -27.94 10.24
CA PRO A 240 -16.21 -28.66 9.59
C PRO A 240 -17.38 -27.68 9.34
N GLY A 241 -17.60 -27.27 8.08
CA GLY A 241 -18.68 -26.36 7.66
C GLY A 241 -18.25 -25.05 7.00
N SER A 242 -16.97 -24.70 6.91
CA SER A 242 -16.51 -23.41 6.34
C SER A 242 -16.19 -23.43 4.83
N LYS A 243 -16.62 -24.44 4.10
CA LYS A 243 -16.35 -24.50 2.64
C LYS A 243 -17.17 -23.53 1.80
N ASP A 244 -18.17 -22.87 2.40
CA ASP A 244 -19.13 -22.07 1.64
C ASP A 244 -18.91 -20.54 1.73
N ASP A 245 -17.96 -20.06 2.56
CA ASP A 245 -17.80 -18.62 2.81
C ASP A 245 -16.65 -17.94 2.03
N LEU A 246 -15.98 -18.65 1.11
CA LEU A 246 -14.86 -18.08 0.33
C LEU A 246 -15.17 -17.92 -1.17
N ASN A 247 -16.42 -17.66 -1.53
CA ASN A 247 -16.79 -17.18 -2.85
C ASN A 247 -16.84 -15.65 -2.87
N TYR A 248 -15.68 -14.99 -2.86
CA TYR A 248 -15.54 -13.63 -3.34
C TYR A 248 -15.34 -13.66 -4.86
N HIS A 249 -16.42 -13.42 -5.57
CA HIS A 249 -16.41 -13.07 -6.99
C HIS A 249 -15.87 -11.67 -7.23
#